data_e8f27fe387323f66101a6c8800135c8d
#
_entry.id   e8f27fe387323f66101a6c8800135c8d
#
_cell.length_a   1.000
_cell.length_b   1.000
_cell.length_c   1.000
_cell.angle_alpha   90.00
_cell.angle_beta   90.00
_cell.angle_gamma   90.00
#
_symmetry.space_group_name_H-M   'P 1'
#
loop_
_entity.id
_entity.type
_entity.pdbx_description
1 polymer ?
#
loop_
_entity_poly.entity_id
_entity_poly.type
_entity_poly.pdbx_seq_one_letter_code
_entity_poly.pdbx_strand_id
1 'polypeptide(L)'
;MSDQACLIDEISGQTYPLAGARWCSDAGASLRVTDLAGITRDQIDRSERSLWRYRAAFPIEIVKPVSLGEGCTPLVQREFRGHDAQFKLEWFAPTGSFKDRGASVMMSLLHQQGINEVAEDSSGNGGAAVAGYGAAAGMKVHILAPQGTSPAKIAQISAHGAEIHLIPGPREATEAAALKMAERVFYASHNWHPFFLQGTKTLGYELWEDLGFQVPDNIIIPTGAGSN
;
A
#
# COMPACT_ATOMS: atom_id res chain seq x y z
N MET A 1 5.92 0.70 -30.66
CA MET A 1 6.33 0.16 -29.35
C MET A 1 5.04 0.13 -28.54
N SER A 2 4.69 -0.99 -27.95
CA SER A 2 3.37 -1.17 -27.30
C SER A 2 3.24 -0.24 -26.09
N ASP A 3 2.19 0.59 -26.08
CA ASP A 3 1.77 1.46 -24.98
C ASP A 3 1.28 0.66 -23.74
N GLN A 4 1.94 -0.42 -23.40
CA GLN A 4 1.59 -1.20 -22.22
C GLN A 4 2.45 -0.76 -21.04
N ALA A 5 1.79 -0.38 -19.93
CA ALA A 5 2.45 -0.07 -18.67
C ALA A 5 3.36 -1.23 -18.22
N CYS A 6 4.51 -0.91 -17.67
CA CYS A 6 5.49 -1.88 -17.18
C CYS A 6 6.11 -1.39 -15.86
N LEU A 7 6.88 -2.26 -15.22
CA LEU A 7 7.78 -1.84 -14.14
C LEU A 7 9.08 -1.34 -14.77
N ILE A 8 9.65 -0.27 -14.23
CA ILE A 8 10.94 0.28 -14.66
C ILE A 8 11.86 0.51 -13.47
N ASP A 9 13.11 0.11 -13.61
CA ASP A 9 14.22 0.58 -12.81
C ASP A 9 14.72 1.89 -13.42
N GLU A 10 14.50 3.02 -12.77
CA GLU A 10 14.84 4.35 -13.26
C GLU A 10 16.35 4.60 -13.32
N ILE A 11 17.16 3.80 -12.61
CA ILE A 11 18.62 3.93 -12.60
C ILE A 11 19.20 3.27 -13.87
N SER A 12 18.79 2.04 -14.16
CA SER A 12 19.30 1.27 -15.30
C SER A 12 18.49 1.44 -16.59
N GLY A 13 17.25 1.91 -16.48
CA GLY A 13 16.29 1.94 -17.59
C GLY A 13 15.68 0.57 -17.94
N GLN A 14 16.04 -0.49 -17.20
CA GLN A 14 15.52 -1.82 -17.46
C GLN A 14 14.03 -1.92 -17.09
N THR A 15 13.27 -2.58 -17.96
CA THR A 15 11.82 -2.75 -17.79
C THR A 15 11.45 -4.21 -17.54
N TYR A 16 10.31 -4.40 -16.83
CA TYR A 16 9.81 -5.72 -16.47
C TYR A 16 8.28 -5.76 -16.66
N PRO A 17 7.71 -6.92 -17.00
CA PRO A 17 6.26 -7.05 -17.14
C PRO A 17 5.56 -6.92 -15.78
N LEU A 18 4.36 -6.32 -15.78
CA LEU A 18 3.54 -6.17 -14.57
C LEU A 18 3.03 -7.50 -14.00
N ALA A 19 2.88 -8.52 -14.85
CA ALA A 19 2.35 -9.82 -14.44
C ALA A 19 3.31 -10.64 -13.56
N GLY A 20 4.60 -10.35 -13.58
CA GLY A 20 5.60 -11.03 -12.76
C GLY A 20 5.62 -10.50 -11.32
N ALA A 21 5.63 -11.41 -10.34
CA ALA A 21 5.82 -11.03 -8.94
C ALA A 21 7.26 -10.52 -8.72
N ARG A 22 7.37 -9.22 -8.42
CA ARG A 22 8.69 -8.55 -8.29
C ARG A 22 8.59 -7.34 -7.36
N TRP A 23 9.51 -7.23 -6.44
CA TRP A 23 9.60 -6.08 -5.52
C TRP A 23 10.81 -5.18 -5.78
N CYS A 24 11.84 -5.67 -6.51
CA CYS A 24 13.01 -4.91 -6.92
C CYS A 24 13.47 -5.31 -8.32
N SER A 25 14.38 -4.54 -8.92
CA SER A 25 15.06 -4.88 -10.18
C SER A 25 16.10 -6.00 -9.98
N ASP A 26 16.65 -6.51 -11.07
CA ASP A 26 17.75 -7.49 -11.04
C ASP A 26 19.03 -6.89 -10.40
N ALA A 27 19.16 -5.57 -10.43
CA ALA A 27 20.23 -4.83 -9.76
C ALA A 27 19.93 -4.49 -8.28
N GLY A 28 18.76 -4.90 -7.76
CA GLY A 28 18.34 -4.59 -6.39
C GLY A 28 17.84 -3.15 -6.20
N ALA A 29 17.50 -2.44 -7.27
CA ALA A 29 16.94 -1.09 -7.20
C ALA A 29 15.41 -1.13 -7.07
N SER A 30 14.82 -0.03 -6.57
CA SER A 30 13.37 0.14 -6.53
C SER A 30 12.76 0.22 -7.93
N LEU A 31 11.53 -0.23 -8.04
CA LEU A 31 10.78 -0.24 -9.29
C LEU A 31 9.63 0.76 -9.25
N ARG A 32 9.36 1.39 -10.39
CA ARG A 32 8.18 2.24 -10.60
C ARG A 32 7.30 1.66 -11.71
N VAL A 33 5.99 1.85 -11.60
CA VAL A 33 5.08 1.60 -12.72
C VAL A 33 5.13 2.77 -13.70
N THR A 34 5.27 2.48 -15.00
CA THR A 34 5.33 3.51 -16.05
C THR A 34 3.96 3.87 -16.60
N ASP A 35 3.89 5.04 -17.23
CA ASP A 35 2.88 5.44 -18.24
C ASP A 35 1.44 5.13 -17.88
N LEU A 36 1.02 5.62 -16.70
CA LEU A 36 -0.35 5.49 -16.25
C LEU A 36 -1.18 6.67 -16.76
N ALA A 37 -2.18 6.37 -17.58
CA ALA A 37 -3.26 7.30 -17.82
C ALA A 37 -4.03 7.56 -16.52
N GLY A 38 -4.53 8.78 -16.35
CA GLY A 38 -5.51 9.08 -15.31
C GLY A 38 -6.85 8.41 -15.62
N ILE A 39 -7.83 8.60 -14.73
CA ILE A 39 -9.21 8.16 -14.95
C ILE A 39 -10.14 9.35 -15.14
N THR A 40 -11.22 9.12 -15.86
CA THR A 40 -12.34 10.06 -15.98
C THR A 40 -13.42 9.78 -14.93
N ARG A 41 -14.35 10.74 -14.74
CA ARG A 41 -15.47 10.58 -13.81
C ARG A 41 -16.33 9.35 -14.11
N ASP A 42 -16.50 9.04 -15.40
CA ASP A 42 -17.37 7.94 -15.86
C ASP A 42 -16.75 6.57 -15.63
N GLN A 43 -15.43 6.52 -15.37
CA GLN A 43 -14.70 5.29 -15.07
C GLN A 43 -14.72 4.94 -13.57
N ILE A 44 -15.29 5.81 -12.73
CA ILE A 44 -15.45 5.57 -11.30
C ILE A 44 -16.69 4.68 -11.10
N ASP A 45 -16.49 3.50 -10.52
CA ASP A 45 -17.59 2.60 -10.15
C ASP A 45 -18.24 3.07 -8.84
N ARG A 46 -19.28 3.89 -8.96
CA ARG A 46 -19.98 4.45 -7.80
C ARG A 46 -20.83 3.45 -7.02
N SER A 47 -21.02 2.24 -7.55
CA SER A 47 -21.69 1.15 -6.82
C SER A 47 -20.75 0.48 -5.81
N GLU A 48 -19.43 0.55 -6.03
CA GLU A 48 -18.40 0.07 -5.12
C GLU A 48 -18.14 1.07 -3.99
N ARG A 49 -18.11 0.59 -2.75
CA ARG A 49 -17.93 1.40 -1.52
C ARG A 49 -16.57 1.19 -0.86
N SER A 50 -15.55 1.03 -1.68
CA SER A 50 -14.14 0.93 -1.25
C SER A 50 -13.24 1.66 -2.25
N LEU A 51 -11.92 1.65 -2.04
CA LEU A 51 -10.97 2.19 -3.01
C LEU A 51 -11.08 1.51 -4.40
N TRP A 52 -11.65 0.30 -4.45
CA TRP A 52 -11.80 -0.49 -5.68
C TRP A 52 -12.75 0.14 -6.69
N ARG A 53 -13.50 1.17 -6.29
CA ARG A 53 -14.26 2.03 -7.21
C ARG A 53 -13.37 2.72 -8.25
N TYR A 54 -12.07 2.88 -7.94
CA TYR A 54 -11.05 3.47 -8.82
C TYR A 54 -10.22 2.42 -9.56
N ARG A 55 -10.70 1.17 -9.66
CA ARG A 55 -9.96 0.06 -10.29
C ARG A 55 -9.51 0.35 -11.73
N ALA A 56 -10.22 1.20 -12.47
CA ALA A 56 -9.84 1.65 -13.80
C ALA A 56 -8.50 2.41 -13.85
N ALA A 57 -8.02 2.90 -12.70
CA ALA A 57 -6.72 3.57 -12.58
C ALA A 57 -5.54 2.60 -12.41
N PHE A 58 -5.79 1.31 -12.24
CA PHE A 58 -4.72 0.35 -12.04
C PHE A 58 -4.16 -0.15 -13.38
N PRO A 59 -2.84 -0.35 -13.46
CA PRO A 59 -2.18 -0.71 -14.72
C PRO A 59 -2.38 -2.18 -15.12
N ILE A 60 -2.96 -2.98 -14.24
CA ILE A 60 -3.27 -4.39 -14.44
C ILE A 60 -4.61 -4.70 -13.80
N GLU A 61 -5.38 -5.56 -14.45
CA GLU A 61 -6.64 -6.04 -13.89
C GLU A 61 -6.39 -6.95 -12.68
N ILE A 62 -7.06 -6.64 -11.58
CA ILE A 62 -7.13 -7.48 -10.38
C ILE A 62 -8.54 -8.07 -10.31
N VAL A 63 -8.63 -9.35 -10.65
CA VAL A 63 -9.91 -10.06 -10.85
C VAL A 63 -10.64 -10.25 -9.53
N LYS A 64 -9.90 -10.60 -8.47
CA LYS A 64 -10.47 -10.86 -7.14
C LYS A 64 -9.77 -10.02 -6.07
N PRO A 65 -10.28 -8.81 -5.81
CA PRO A 65 -9.72 -7.95 -4.77
C PRO A 65 -9.77 -8.56 -3.38
N VAL A 66 -8.69 -8.36 -2.62
CA VAL A 66 -8.66 -8.56 -1.17
C VAL A 66 -9.01 -7.22 -0.52
N SER A 67 -10.24 -7.08 -0.07
CA SER A 67 -10.76 -5.83 0.50
C SER A 67 -11.35 -6.06 1.89
N LEU A 68 -11.13 -5.12 2.77
CA LEU A 68 -11.76 -5.01 4.09
C LEU A 68 -12.69 -3.80 4.16
N GLY A 69 -12.96 -3.14 3.01
CA GLY A 69 -13.77 -1.93 2.91
C GLY A 69 -12.96 -0.63 3.04
N GLU A 70 -11.67 -0.68 2.77
CA GLU A 70 -10.76 0.48 2.78
C GLU A 70 -11.11 1.51 1.70
N GLY A 71 -10.86 2.78 1.99
CA GLY A 71 -11.32 3.91 1.18
C GLY A 71 -12.67 4.44 1.65
N CYS A 72 -13.24 5.39 0.89
CA CYS A 72 -14.46 6.11 1.27
C CYS A 72 -14.41 6.68 2.69
N THR A 73 -13.22 7.13 3.10
CA THR A 73 -13.00 7.71 4.43
C THR A 73 -13.65 9.09 4.53
N PRO A 74 -14.10 9.52 5.71
CA PRO A 74 -14.78 10.81 5.85
C PRO A 74 -13.88 12.00 5.47
N LEU A 75 -14.45 12.97 4.75
CA LEU A 75 -13.89 14.30 4.57
C LEU A 75 -14.71 15.28 5.41
N VAL A 76 -14.11 15.90 6.43
CA VAL A 76 -14.81 16.69 7.45
C VAL A 76 -14.31 18.13 7.44
N GLN A 77 -15.22 19.08 7.28
CA GLN A 77 -14.90 20.51 7.38
C GLN A 77 -14.80 20.95 8.84
N ARG A 78 -13.75 21.67 9.18
CA ARG A 78 -13.54 22.30 10.50
C ARG A 78 -12.76 23.61 10.33
N GLU A 79 -13.03 24.55 11.21
CA GLU A 79 -12.13 25.69 11.37
C GLU A 79 -10.80 25.23 12.01
N PHE A 80 -9.70 25.69 11.46
CA PHE A 80 -8.37 25.49 12.02
C PHE A 80 -7.58 26.80 11.96
N ARG A 81 -7.29 27.37 13.11
CA ARG A 81 -6.51 28.62 13.27
C ARG A 81 -7.08 29.79 12.44
N GLY A 82 -8.39 29.94 12.40
CA GLY A 82 -9.06 31.02 11.67
C GLY A 82 -9.23 30.77 10.15
N HIS A 83 -8.93 29.55 9.70
CA HIS A 83 -9.11 29.12 8.30
C HIS A 83 -10.06 27.94 8.21
N ASP A 84 -10.91 27.96 7.19
CA ASP A 84 -11.69 26.78 6.83
C ASP A 84 -10.78 25.71 6.24
N ALA A 85 -10.76 24.55 6.88
CA ALA A 85 -9.96 23.41 6.47
C ALA A 85 -10.81 22.15 6.35
N GLN A 86 -10.44 21.27 5.43
CA GLN A 86 -11.06 19.95 5.29
C GLN A 86 -10.06 18.87 5.74
N PHE A 87 -10.53 17.95 6.57
CA PHE A 87 -9.73 16.88 7.14
C PHE A 87 -10.16 15.54 6.57
N LYS A 88 -9.28 14.88 5.82
CA LYS A 88 -9.47 13.52 5.34
C LYS A 88 -9.04 12.54 6.43
N LEU A 89 -10.02 11.79 6.97
CA LEU A 89 -9.84 11.01 8.19
C LEU A 89 -9.39 9.57 7.89
N GLU A 90 -8.15 9.39 7.47
CA GLU A 90 -7.60 8.08 7.06
C GLU A 90 -7.48 7.03 8.19
N TRP A 91 -7.64 7.42 9.45
CA TRP A 91 -7.71 6.47 10.57
C TRP A 91 -9.05 5.71 10.68
N PHE A 92 -10.05 6.06 9.85
CA PHE A 92 -11.27 5.26 9.69
C PHE A 92 -11.08 4.04 8.80
N ALA A 93 -9.90 3.87 8.21
CA ALA A 93 -9.55 2.66 7.47
C ALA A 93 -9.52 1.42 8.39
N PRO A 94 -9.76 0.20 7.87
CA PRO A 94 -9.92 -1.04 8.65
C PRO A 94 -8.81 -1.34 9.67
N THR A 95 -7.55 -1.10 9.33
CA THR A 95 -6.42 -1.27 10.28
C THR A 95 -5.98 0.04 10.94
N GLY A 96 -6.73 1.12 10.74
CA GLY A 96 -6.54 2.40 11.40
C GLY A 96 -5.58 3.36 10.70
N SER A 97 -5.28 3.17 9.42
CA SER A 97 -4.41 4.08 8.67
C SER A 97 -4.58 3.99 7.16
N PHE A 98 -4.10 5.02 6.44
CA PHE A 98 -4.06 5.06 4.97
C PHE A 98 -3.26 3.90 4.33
N LYS A 99 -2.42 3.20 5.11
CA LYS A 99 -1.64 2.05 4.63
C LYS A 99 -2.53 0.93 4.08
N ASP A 100 -3.76 0.87 4.51
CA ASP A 100 -4.76 -0.08 4.02
C ASP A 100 -4.98 0.02 2.52
N ARG A 101 -4.97 1.24 1.97
CA ARG A 101 -5.10 1.46 0.53
C ARG A 101 -3.99 0.76 -0.26
N GLY A 102 -2.75 0.93 0.18
CA GLY A 102 -1.59 0.29 -0.44
C GLY A 102 -1.57 -1.23 -0.24
N ALA A 103 -1.85 -1.67 0.98
CA ALA A 103 -1.86 -3.08 1.35
C ALA A 103 -2.93 -3.86 0.58
N SER A 104 -4.16 -3.33 0.45
CA SER A 104 -5.24 -3.96 -0.31
C SER A 104 -4.81 -4.28 -1.75
N VAL A 105 -4.29 -3.29 -2.47
CA VAL A 105 -3.91 -3.46 -3.88
C VAL A 105 -2.69 -4.37 -4.03
N MET A 106 -1.65 -4.17 -3.21
CA MET A 106 -0.45 -4.99 -3.22
C MET A 106 -0.77 -6.47 -2.91
N MET A 107 -1.48 -6.73 -1.82
CA MET A 107 -1.80 -8.10 -1.40
C MET A 107 -2.75 -8.80 -2.37
N SER A 108 -3.69 -8.06 -2.97
CA SER A 108 -4.56 -8.60 -4.03
C SER A 108 -3.76 -9.06 -5.24
N LEU A 109 -2.82 -8.24 -5.70
CA LEU A 109 -1.96 -8.60 -6.82
C LEU A 109 -1.08 -9.80 -6.49
N LEU A 110 -0.41 -9.81 -5.34
CA LEU A 110 0.45 -10.91 -4.92
C LEU A 110 -0.32 -12.22 -4.81
N HIS A 111 -1.52 -12.19 -4.22
CA HIS A 111 -2.40 -13.35 -4.15
C HIS A 111 -2.80 -13.85 -5.55
N GLN A 112 -3.15 -12.94 -6.48
CA GLN A 112 -3.45 -13.28 -7.88
C GLN A 112 -2.23 -13.89 -8.61
N GLN A 113 -1.03 -13.49 -8.25
CA GLN A 113 0.24 -14.02 -8.77
C GLN A 113 0.65 -15.36 -8.14
N GLY A 114 -0.17 -15.90 -7.23
CA GLY A 114 0.07 -17.20 -6.57
C GLY A 114 1.01 -17.13 -5.38
N ILE A 115 1.33 -15.95 -4.89
CA ILE A 115 2.12 -15.77 -3.65
C ILE A 115 1.21 -16.04 -2.46
N ASN A 116 1.60 -16.99 -1.61
CA ASN A 116 0.84 -17.39 -0.43
C ASN A 116 1.57 -17.11 0.89
N GLU A 117 2.81 -16.64 0.84
CA GLU A 117 3.63 -16.33 2.00
C GLU A 117 4.45 -15.07 1.73
N VAL A 118 4.41 -14.10 2.64
CA VAL A 118 5.06 -12.80 2.49
C VAL A 118 5.76 -12.36 3.76
N ALA A 119 6.78 -11.51 3.60
CA ALA A 119 7.49 -10.85 4.69
C ALA A 119 7.40 -9.32 4.56
N GLU A 120 7.30 -8.61 5.69
CA GLU A 120 7.29 -7.14 5.79
C GLU A 120 8.10 -6.72 7.01
N ASP A 121 8.88 -5.64 6.92
CA ASP A 121 9.78 -5.17 7.97
C ASP A 121 9.26 -3.93 8.72
N SER A 122 7.97 -3.83 8.89
CA SER A 122 7.32 -2.72 9.59
C SER A 122 6.61 -3.16 10.86
N SER A 123 7.00 -2.60 11.99
CA SER A 123 6.30 -2.76 13.27
C SER A 123 5.12 -1.77 13.47
N GLY A 124 4.90 -0.88 12.50
CA GLY A 124 3.86 0.16 12.55
C GLY A 124 2.68 -0.14 11.65
N ASN A 125 2.06 0.93 11.13
CA ASN A 125 0.87 0.86 10.30
C ASN A 125 1.06 0.01 9.02
N GLY A 126 2.28 -0.01 8.44
CA GLY A 126 2.58 -0.88 7.29
C GLY A 126 2.44 -2.36 7.64
N GLY A 127 3.08 -2.80 8.73
CA GLY A 127 2.98 -4.17 9.20
C GLY A 127 1.56 -4.56 9.62
N ALA A 128 0.82 -3.67 10.28
CA ALA A 128 -0.58 -3.91 10.65
C ALA A 128 -1.47 -4.11 9.40
N ALA A 129 -1.29 -3.26 8.39
CA ALA A 129 -2.04 -3.37 7.15
C ALA A 129 -1.68 -4.65 6.38
N VAL A 130 -0.39 -4.95 6.18
CA VAL A 130 0.03 -6.19 5.51
C VAL A 130 -0.47 -7.44 6.25
N ALA A 131 -0.43 -7.44 7.59
CA ALA A 131 -0.97 -8.53 8.40
C ALA A 131 -2.49 -8.70 8.21
N GLY A 132 -3.26 -7.60 8.24
CA GLY A 132 -4.71 -7.62 8.08
C GLY A 132 -5.15 -8.11 6.70
N TYR A 133 -4.57 -7.57 5.63
CA TYR A 133 -4.90 -7.97 4.26
C TYR A 133 -4.34 -9.35 3.90
N GLY A 134 -3.21 -9.74 4.48
CA GLY A 134 -2.69 -11.10 4.36
C GLY A 134 -3.63 -12.13 4.99
N ALA A 135 -4.13 -11.85 6.19
CA ALA A 135 -5.14 -12.69 6.84
C ALA A 135 -6.43 -12.81 6.00
N ALA A 136 -6.92 -11.68 5.46
CA ALA A 136 -8.10 -11.66 4.59
C ALA A 136 -7.89 -12.47 3.28
N ALA A 137 -6.66 -12.53 2.78
CA ALA A 137 -6.29 -13.32 1.61
C ALA A 137 -5.97 -14.79 1.92
N GLY A 138 -5.94 -15.19 3.20
CA GLY A 138 -5.47 -16.52 3.62
C GLY A 138 -3.98 -16.76 3.41
N MET A 139 -3.20 -15.70 3.33
CA MET A 139 -1.74 -15.75 3.15
C MET A 139 -1.04 -15.84 4.49
N LYS A 140 0.10 -16.53 4.53
CA LYS A 140 0.99 -16.51 5.69
C LYS A 140 1.82 -15.22 5.67
N VAL A 141 1.84 -14.49 6.79
CA VAL A 141 2.51 -13.20 6.90
C VAL A 141 3.57 -13.24 7.99
N HIS A 142 4.80 -12.85 7.64
CA HIS A 142 5.90 -12.65 8.57
C HIS A 142 6.14 -11.15 8.75
N ILE A 143 6.08 -10.68 9.99
CA ILE A 143 6.41 -9.29 10.31
C ILE A 143 7.70 -9.26 11.10
N LEU A 144 8.72 -8.63 10.53
CA LEU A 144 9.97 -8.40 11.21
C LEU A 144 9.94 -7.03 11.90
N ALA A 145 10.27 -6.99 13.17
CA ALA A 145 10.20 -5.78 13.97
C ALA A 145 11.41 -5.66 14.90
N PRO A 146 11.89 -4.44 15.21
CA PRO A 146 12.89 -4.26 16.24
C PRO A 146 12.43 -4.83 17.60
N GLN A 147 13.32 -5.46 18.34
CA GLN A 147 13.01 -6.06 19.65
C GLN A 147 12.39 -5.04 20.64
N GLY A 148 12.74 -3.77 20.52
CA GLY A 148 12.19 -2.68 21.35
C GLY A 148 10.82 -2.16 20.89
N THR A 149 10.15 -2.81 19.94
CA THR A 149 8.82 -2.38 19.47
C THR A 149 7.79 -2.46 20.59
N SER A 150 6.96 -1.40 20.72
CA SER A 150 5.96 -1.33 21.81
C SER A 150 4.96 -2.48 21.74
N PRO A 151 4.52 -3.02 22.90
CA PRO A 151 3.55 -4.12 22.95
C PRO A 151 2.24 -3.81 22.24
N ALA A 152 1.77 -2.57 22.26
CA ALA A 152 0.53 -2.17 21.60
C ALA A 152 0.59 -2.35 20.07
N LYS A 153 1.72 -2.03 19.43
CA LYS A 153 1.92 -2.26 18.00
C LYS A 153 1.99 -3.75 17.67
N ILE A 154 2.68 -4.52 18.49
CA ILE A 154 2.77 -5.98 18.35
C ILE A 154 1.40 -6.63 18.50
N ALA A 155 0.59 -6.18 19.47
CA ALA A 155 -0.74 -6.75 19.72
C ALA A 155 -1.67 -6.65 18.50
N GLN A 156 -1.67 -5.51 17.79
CA GLN A 156 -2.49 -5.34 16.60
C GLN A 156 -2.05 -6.32 15.49
N ILE A 157 -0.74 -6.44 15.23
CA ILE A 157 -0.20 -7.34 14.21
C ILE A 157 -0.51 -8.80 14.57
N SER A 158 -0.32 -9.18 15.85
CA SER A 158 -0.63 -10.52 16.34
C SER A 158 -2.12 -10.87 16.23
N ALA A 159 -3.01 -9.89 16.45
CA ALA A 159 -4.45 -10.10 16.34
C ALA A 159 -4.89 -10.50 14.93
N HIS A 160 -4.14 -10.12 13.91
CA HIS A 160 -4.33 -10.55 12.51
C HIS A 160 -3.69 -11.91 12.19
N GLY A 161 -3.04 -12.58 13.16
CA GLY A 161 -2.45 -13.90 12.98
C GLY A 161 -1.09 -13.92 12.28
N ALA A 162 -0.43 -12.78 12.12
CA ALA A 162 0.91 -12.73 11.54
C ALA A 162 1.97 -13.32 12.50
N GLU A 163 2.96 -13.99 11.94
CA GLU A 163 4.13 -14.46 12.66
C GLU A 163 5.13 -13.32 12.86
N ILE A 164 5.43 -12.99 14.11
CA ILE A 164 6.27 -11.85 14.46
C ILE A 164 7.68 -12.30 14.81
N HIS A 165 8.67 -11.71 14.13
CA HIS A 165 10.10 -11.93 14.36
C HIS A 165 10.69 -10.68 15.00
N LEU A 166 10.99 -10.74 16.29
CA LEU A 166 11.64 -9.65 17.01
C LEU A 166 13.16 -9.73 16.80
N ILE A 167 13.70 -8.72 16.12
CA ILE A 167 15.10 -8.66 15.71
C ILE A 167 15.88 -7.80 16.72
N PRO A 168 16.94 -8.34 17.36
CA PRO A 168 17.84 -7.55 18.21
C PRO A 168 18.61 -6.52 17.37
N GLY A 169 18.86 -5.35 17.97
CA GLY A 169 19.66 -4.30 17.35
C GLY A 169 18.84 -3.12 16.79
N PRO A 170 19.49 -2.25 16.02
CA PRO A 170 18.87 -1.08 15.44
C PRO A 170 17.92 -1.41 14.27
N ARG A 171 17.24 -0.40 13.73
CA ARG A 171 16.27 -0.57 12.62
C ARG A 171 16.90 -1.25 11.39
N GLU A 172 18.14 -0.93 11.09
CA GLU A 172 18.90 -1.49 9.96
C GLU A 172 19.10 -3.02 10.09
N ALA A 173 19.21 -3.54 11.33
CA ALA A 173 19.27 -4.98 11.55
C ALA A 173 17.97 -5.68 11.17
N THR A 174 16.82 -5.01 11.36
CA THR A 174 15.51 -5.53 10.96
C THR A 174 15.39 -5.59 9.44
N GLU A 175 15.83 -4.55 8.74
CA GLU A 175 15.86 -4.52 7.28
C GLU A 175 16.78 -5.60 6.72
N ALA A 176 17.98 -5.75 7.25
CA ALA A 176 18.91 -6.81 6.85
C ALA A 176 18.32 -8.23 7.06
N ALA A 177 17.61 -8.43 8.17
CA ALA A 177 16.91 -9.70 8.43
C ALA A 177 15.76 -9.94 7.45
N ALA A 178 15.02 -8.89 7.05
CA ALA A 178 13.97 -8.98 6.06
C ALA A 178 14.53 -9.32 4.67
N LEU A 179 15.60 -8.67 4.24
CA LEU A 179 16.29 -8.98 2.97
C LEU A 179 16.81 -10.41 2.95
N LYS A 180 17.35 -10.92 4.07
CA LYS A 180 17.72 -12.32 4.18
C LYS A 180 16.52 -13.27 4.11
N MET A 181 15.37 -12.90 4.68
CA MET A 181 14.14 -13.67 4.55
C MET A 181 13.61 -13.63 3.12
N ALA A 182 13.82 -12.54 2.39
CA ALA A 182 13.42 -12.35 1.00
C ALA A 182 14.08 -13.34 0.01
N GLU A 183 15.13 -14.05 0.42
CA GLU A 183 15.72 -15.13 -0.38
C GLU A 183 14.77 -16.35 -0.54
N ARG A 184 13.74 -16.48 0.29
CA ARG A 184 12.83 -17.64 0.33
C ARG A 184 11.34 -17.27 0.49
N VAL A 185 11.03 -16.08 0.98
CA VAL A 185 9.68 -15.58 1.20
C VAL A 185 9.54 -14.26 0.46
N PHE A 186 8.44 -14.04 -0.24
CA PHE A 186 8.28 -12.80 -1.01
C PHE A 186 8.28 -11.56 -0.09
N TYR A 187 9.12 -10.57 -0.40
CA TYR A 187 9.22 -9.34 0.37
C TYR A 187 8.14 -8.34 -0.07
N ALA A 188 7.08 -8.25 0.70
CA ALA A 188 5.93 -7.39 0.46
C ALA A 188 6.06 -6.03 1.19
N SER A 189 7.20 -5.38 1.01
CA SER A 189 7.48 -4.12 1.70
C SER A 189 6.65 -2.96 1.15
N HIS A 190 5.98 -2.25 2.04
CA HIS A 190 5.21 -1.06 1.73
C HIS A 190 6.08 0.11 1.22
N ASN A 191 7.40 0.06 1.41
CA ASN A 191 8.35 1.03 0.91
C ASN A 191 8.94 0.67 -0.45
N TRP A 192 8.95 -0.62 -0.81
CA TRP A 192 9.60 -1.12 -2.01
C TRP A 192 8.62 -1.53 -3.11
N HIS A 193 7.49 -2.13 -2.73
CA HIS A 193 6.60 -2.74 -3.71
C HIS A 193 5.82 -1.68 -4.50
N PRO A 194 5.98 -1.58 -5.84
CA PRO A 194 5.41 -0.50 -6.64
C PRO A 194 3.87 -0.45 -6.60
N PHE A 195 3.21 -1.59 -6.40
CA PHE A 195 1.75 -1.65 -6.30
C PHE A 195 1.19 -1.18 -4.96
N PHE A 196 2.03 -1.02 -3.94
CA PHE A 196 1.61 -0.32 -2.73
C PHE A 196 1.27 1.15 -3.05
N LEU A 197 2.09 1.82 -3.87
CA LEU A 197 1.83 3.18 -4.34
C LEU A 197 0.61 3.24 -5.27
N GLN A 198 0.32 2.18 -6.02
CA GLN A 198 -0.91 2.14 -6.83
C GLN A 198 -2.18 2.15 -5.97
N GLY A 199 -2.14 1.53 -4.79
CA GLY A 199 -3.22 1.62 -3.82
C GLY A 199 -3.30 2.99 -3.16
N THR A 200 -2.18 3.53 -2.66
CA THR A 200 -2.19 4.81 -1.95
C THR A 200 -2.58 5.99 -2.85
N LYS A 201 -2.26 5.98 -4.14
CA LYS A 201 -2.70 7.03 -5.08
C LYS A 201 -4.23 7.20 -5.15
N THR A 202 -5.01 6.17 -4.77
CA THR A 202 -6.48 6.26 -4.75
C THR A 202 -7.01 7.30 -3.79
N LEU A 203 -6.21 7.70 -2.79
CA LEU A 203 -6.52 8.83 -1.92
C LEU A 203 -6.68 10.13 -2.71
N GLY A 204 -5.84 10.35 -3.72
CA GLY A 204 -5.96 11.51 -4.60
C GLY A 204 -7.23 11.49 -5.45
N TYR A 205 -7.63 10.35 -5.99
CA TYR A 205 -8.90 10.22 -6.72
C TYR A 205 -10.11 10.41 -5.81
N GLU A 206 -10.05 9.90 -4.59
CA GLU A 206 -11.12 10.05 -3.61
C GLU A 206 -11.28 11.51 -3.16
N LEU A 207 -10.18 12.22 -2.89
CA LEU A 207 -10.22 13.65 -2.61
C LEU A 207 -10.82 14.44 -3.79
N TRP A 208 -10.43 14.13 -5.02
CA TRP A 208 -10.98 14.76 -6.21
C TRP A 208 -12.50 14.52 -6.35
N GLU A 209 -12.97 13.30 -6.07
CA GLU A 209 -14.40 12.97 -6.07
C GLU A 209 -15.15 13.67 -4.93
N ASP A 210 -14.63 13.62 -3.70
CA ASP A 210 -15.22 14.24 -2.51
C ASP A 210 -15.35 15.78 -2.64
N LEU A 211 -14.42 16.40 -3.37
CA LEU A 211 -14.40 17.83 -3.67
C LEU A 211 -15.23 18.20 -4.92
N GLY A 212 -16.14 17.33 -5.36
CA GLY A 212 -16.98 17.58 -6.53
C GLY A 212 -16.19 17.65 -7.84
N PHE A 213 -15.08 16.91 -7.92
CA PHE A 213 -14.17 16.86 -9.06
C PHE A 213 -13.38 18.16 -9.29
N GLN A 214 -13.08 18.84 -8.20
CA GLN A 214 -12.18 20.00 -8.18
C GLN A 214 -10.89 19.65 -7.47
N VAL A 215 -9.82 20.35 -7.83
CA VAL A 215 -8.51 20.22 -7.16
C VAL A 215 -8.45 21.30 -6.09
N PRO A 216 -8.08 20.99 -4.85
CA PRO A 216 -7.91 21.99 -3.80
C PRO A 216 -6.65 22.83 -4.06
N ASP A 217 -6.66 24.09 -3.59
CA ASP A 217 -5.49 24.98 -3.73
C ASP A 217 -4.27 24.47 -2.97
N ASN A 218 -4.48 23.85 -1.83
CA ASN A 218 -3.40 23.34 -0.97
C ASN A 218 -3.78 21.97 -0.38
N ILE A 219 -2.79 21.08 -0.31
CA ILE A 219 -2.89 19.81 0.41
C ILE A 219 -1.74 19.73 1.39
N ILE A 220 -2.05 19.50 2.68
CA ILE A 220 -1.06 19.32 3.73
C ILE A 220 -1.06 17.85 4.14
N ILE A 221 0.08 17.18 3.97
CA ILE A 221 0.22 15.74 4.24
C ILE A 221 1.35 15.55 5.25
N PRO A 222 1.10 14.88 6.40
CA PRO A 222 2.17 14.44 7.29
C PRO A 222 3.01 13.37 6.59
N THR A 223 4.27 13.67 6.33
CA THR A 223 5.15 12.79 5.55
C THR A 223 6.26 12.19 6.42
N GLY A 224 6.41 10.87 6.35
CA GLY A 224 7.54 10.11 6.89
C GLY A 224 8.38 9.54 5.75
N ALA A 225 8.19 8.27 5.41
CA ALA A 225 8.89 7.60 4.29
C ALA A 225 8.40 8.00 2.88
N GLY A 226 7.39 8.85 2.77
CA GLY A 226 6.92 9.37 1.47
C GLY A 226 6.00 8.42 0.69
N SER A 227 5.32 7.49 1.35
CA SER A 227 4.39 6.53 0.72
C SER A 227 2.92 6.98 0.72
N ASN A 228 2.65 8.23 1.00
CA ASN A 228 1.33 8.88 0.99
C ASN A 228 1.26 10.03 0.00
#